data_4821906fc99c53a8997d56f6b51a80e5
#
_entry.id   4821906fc99c53a8997d56f6b51a80e5
#
_cell.length_a   1.000
_cell.length_b   1.000
_cell.length_c   1.000
_cell.angle_alpha   90.00
_cell.angle_beta   90.00
_cell.angle_gamma   90.00
#
_symmetry.space_group_name_H-M   'P 1'
#
loop_
_entity.id
_entity.type
_entity.pdbx_description
1 polymer ?
#
loop_
_entity_poly.entity_id
_entity_poly.type
_entity_poly.pdbx_seq_one_letter_code
_entity_poly.pdbx_strand_id
1 'polypeptide(L)'
;MKKIIYVTFAILAIMLTSACEHEGTIYEMPAGSALVSFPSNAAIFEMIASDGNKVTVDLWRGNTQGAVSIPVTIEDKTGGVFKPAKSTFDFADGEGIAHLDITYPDINAFGGETYKLTLSVDENQLSPAGIGEMTVSATRKLTPKFVGTGIYYSDWYEEEWEQDLYTTEEAPDLYLFPDCWVRGTDFMFNMVGGKPVWPADFFTGYVHSTYGKVNIRVGESYIKDGVLYLEVAHYYVSAGSFGPGLEYFVLPEGVNL
;
A
#
# COMPACT_ATOMS: atom_id res chain seq x y z
N MET A 1 -6.23 -6.75 79.08
CA MET A 1 -5.42 -6.45 77.88
C MET A 1 -5.16 -7.64 76.97
N LYS A 2 -4.73 -8.79 77.45
CA LYS A 2 -4.47 -9.98 76.58
C LYS A 2 -5.69 -10.47 75.75
N LYS A 3 -6.90 -10.44 76.28
CA LYS A 3 -8.14 -10.90 75.60
C LYS A 3 -8.53 -9.97 74.39
N ILE A 4 -8.27 -8.66 74.52
CA ILE A 4 -8.56 -7.69 73.46
C ILE A 4 -7.62 -7.89 72.27
N ILE A 5 -6.35 -8.22 72.51
CA ILE A 5 -5.34 -8.46 71.48
C ILE A 5 -5.70 -9.68 70.63
N TYR A 6 -6.22 -10.77 71.27
CA TYR A 6 -6.64 -12.00 70.53
C TYR A 6 -7.88 -11.76 69.67
N VAL A 7 -8.84 -10.96 70.12
CA VAL A 7 -10.03 -10.59 69.34
C VAL A 7 -9.66 -9.72 68.12
N THR A 8 -8.76 -8.79 68.33
CA THR A 8 -8.29 -7.93 67.21
C THR A 8 -7.51 -8.72 66.16
N PHE A 9 -6.70 -9.69 66.57
CA PHE A 9 -5.97 -10.58 65.67
C PHE A 9 -6.90 -11.53 64.91
N ALA A 10 -7.95 -12.05 65.59
CA ALA A 10 -8.95 -12.92 64.93
C ALA A 10 -9.79 -12.17 63.89
N ILE A 11 -10.18 -10.92 64.16
CA ILE A 11 -10.91 -10.06 63.20
C ILE A 11 -10.01 -9.69 61.99
N LEU A 12 -8.73 -9.39 62.24
CA LEU A 12 -7.78 -9.12 61.16
C LEU A 12 -7.51 -10.34 60.28
N ALA A 13 -7.46 -11.55 60.87
CA ALA A 13 -7.30 -12.81 60.12
C ALA A 13 -8.53 -13.12 59.23
N ILE A 14 -9.75 -12.82 59.71
CA ILE A 14 -10.98 -13.02 58.93
C ILE A 14 -11.09 -12.02 57.78
N MET A 15 -10.59 -10.79 57.94
CA MET A 15 -10.56 -9.81 56.85
C MET A 15 -9.53 -10.13 55.74
N LEU A 16 -8.50 -10.92 56.07
CA LEU A 16 -7.50 -11.33 55.09
C LEU A 16 -7.93 -12.52 54.24
N THR A 17 -8.93 -13.31 54.67
CA THR A 17 -9.42 -14.46 53.90
C THR A 17 -10.58 -14.12 52.94
N SER A 18 -11.23 -12.95 53.12
CA SER A 18 -12.32 -12.53 52.21
C SER A 18 -11.86 -11.65 51.02
N ALA A 19 -10.55 -11.46 50.86
CA ALA A 19 -10.03 -10.58 49.81
C ALA A 19 -9.63 -11.26 48.50
N CYS A 20 -9.95 -12.57 48.34
CA CYS A 20 -9.54 -13.33 47.16
C CYS A 20 -10.65 -14.23 46.59
N GLU A 21 -11.90 -13.81 46.59
CA GLU A 21 -12.91 -14.40 45.72
C GLU A 21 -13.27 -13.39 44.62
N HIS A 22 -12.29 -12.98 43.83
CA HIS A 22 -12.58 -12.67 42.46
C HIS A 22 -12.61 -14.00 41.73
N GLU A 23 -13.81 -14.56 41.58
CA GLU A 23 -14.04 -15.48 40.48
C GLU A 23 -13.73 -14.69 39.21
N GLY A 24 -12.48 -14.83 38.72
CA GLY A 24 -12.13 -14.34 37.40
C GLY A 24 -13.14 -14.96 36.45
N THR A 25 -13.80 -14.13 35.65
CA THR A 25 -14.69 -14.65 34.63
C THR A 25 -13.87 -15.62 33.77
N ILE A 26 -14.13 -16.92 33.96
CA ILE A 26 -13.47 -17.94 33.14
C ILE A 26 -13.98 -17.67 31.73
N TYR A 27 -13.07 -17.29 30.84
CA TYR A 27 -13.42 -17.17 29.43
C TYR A 27 -13.80 -18.55 28.91
N GLU A 28 -15.10 -18.73 28.65
CA GLU A 28 -15.58 -19.93 27.96
C GLU A 28 -15.42 -19.68 26.45
N MET A 29 -14.55 -20.48 25.82
CA MET A 29 -14.32 -20.46 24.41
C MET A 29 -15.63 -20.78 23.67
N PRO A 30 -16.12 -19.91 22.74
CA PRO A 30 -17.28 -20.24 21.93
C PRO A 30 -17.08 -21.59 21.22
N ALA A 31 -18.04 -22.48 21.33
CA ALA A 31 -17.95 -23.80 20.70
C ALA A 31 -17.78 -23.63 19.16
N GLY A 32 -16.75 -24.25 18.63
CA GLY A 32 -16.45 -24.21 17.18
C GLY A 32 -15.68 -22.98 16.71
N SER A 33 -15.34 -22.04 17.59
CA SER A 33 -14.48 -20.92 17.22
C SER A 33 -13.03 -21.34 17.02
N ALA A 34 -12.41 -20.90 15.94
CA ALA A 34 -10.99 -21.10 15.67
C ALA A 34 -10.10 -20.13 16.46
N LEU A 35 -10.68 -19.09 17.08
CA LEU A 35 -9.97 -18.04 17.82
C LEU A 35 -8.91 -17.36 16.96
N VAL A 36 -9.32 -16.84 15.83
CA VAL A 36 -8.40 -16.22 14.87
C VAL A 36 -8.11 -14.75 15.18
N SER A 37 -7.01 -14.27 14.67
CA SER A 37 -6.60 -12.87 14.69
C SER A 37 -5.62 -12.59 13.56
N PHE A 38 -5.77 -11.44 12.89
CA PHE A 38 -4.66 -10.91 12.13
C PHE A 38 -3.51 -10.50 13.06
N PRO A 39 -2.25 -10.56 12.61
CA PRO A 39 -1.09 -10.16 13.43
C PRO A 39 -1.09 -8.65 13.74
N SER A 40 -1.69 -7.84 12.88
CA SER A 40 -1.88 -6.39 13.06
C SER A 40 -3.09 -5.91 12.26
N ASN A 41 -3.54 -4.69 12.53
CA ASN A 41 -4.60 -4.04 11.74
C ASN A 41 -4.11 -3.41 10.43
N ALA A 42 -2.80 -3.43 10.18
CA ALA A 42 -2.19 -2.95 8.95
C ALA A 42 -0.95 -3.79 8.59
N ALA A 43 -0.78 -4.02 7.30
CA ALA A 43 0.42 -4.61 6.72
C ALA A 43 0.88 -3.75 5.54
N ILE A 44 2.18 -3.47 5.47
CA ILE A 44 2.80 -2.70 4.40
C ILE A 44 3.77 -3.61 3.66
N PHE A 45 3.57 -3.72 2.36
CA PHE A 45 4.41 -4.52 1.47
C PHE A 45 5.11 -3.62 0.45
N GLU A 46 6.40 -3.81 0.32
CA GLU A 46 7.15 -3.34 -0.85
C GLU A 46 7.13 -4.44 -1.90
N MET A 47 6.50 -4.19 -3.05
CA MET A 47 6.45 -5.14 -4.16
C MET A 47 7.76 -5.12 -4.92
N ILE A 48 8.40 -6.27 -5.04
CA ILE A 48 9.62 -6.46 -5.83
C ILE A 48 9.44 -7.65 -6.79
N ALA A 49 10.11 -7.61 -7.93
CA ALA A 49 9.95 -8.63 -8.99
C ALA A 49 10.32 -10.04 -8.51
N SER A 50 11.28 -10.15 -7.56
CA SER A 50 11.71 -11.44 -6.99
C SER A 50 10.64 -12.16 -6.17
N ASP A 51 9.59 -11.48 -5.71
CA ASP A 51 8.54 -12.06 -4.85
C ASP A 51 7.46 -12.82 -5.63
N GLY A 52 7.63 -12.95 -6.95
CA GLY A 52 6.75 -13.75 -7.80
C GLY A 52 5.37 -13.15 -8.00
N ASN A 53 5.28 -11.83 -8.10
CA ASN A 53 4.05 -11.08 -8.37
C ASN A 53 2.93 -11.37 -7.35
N LYS A 54 3.27 -11.44 -6.08
CA LYS A 54 2.33 -11.65 -4.98
C LYS A 54 2.74 -10.96 -3.69
N VAL A 55 1.75 -10.70 -2.85
CA VAL A 55 1.92 -10.40 -1.43
C VAL A 55 1.23 -11.51 -0.63
N THR A 56 1.82 -11.92 0.50
CA THR A 56 1.30 -12.99 1.34
C THR A 56 0.85 -12.41 2.67
N VAL A 57 -0.37 -12.69 3.06
CA VAL A 57 -0.99 -12.25 4.32
C VAL A 57 -1.20 -13.44 5.23
N ASP A 58 -0.92 -13.25 6.51
CA ASP A 58 -1.07 -14.28 7.55
C ASP A 58 -2.33 -14.06 8.37
N LEU A 59 -2.98 -15.18 8.75
CA LEU A 59 -3.97 -15.23 9.80
C LEU A 59 -3.50 -16.23 10.87
N TRP A 60 -3.56 -15.84 12.13
CA TRP A 60 -3.20 -16.68 13.26
C TRP A 60 -4.42 -17.27 13.89
N ARG A 61 -4.32 -18.47 14.46
CA ARG A 61 -5.38 -19.07 15.28
C ARG A 61 -4.88 -19.60 16.63
N GLY A 62 -5.71 -19.43 17.65
CA GLY A 62 -5.42 -19.92 19.01
C GLY A 62 -5.86 -21.36 19.23
N ASN A 63 -6.97 -21.80 18.62
CA ASN A 63 -7.43 -23.18 18.70
C ASN A 63 -6.90 -23.98 17.50
N THR A 64 -5.88 -24.79 17.71
CA THR A 64 -5.21 -25.55 16.64
C THR A 64 -5.79 -26.95 16.41
N GLN A 65 -6.87 -27.34 17.11
CA GLN A 65 -7.49 -28.66 16.98
C GLN A 65 -8.31 -28.75 15.67
N GLY A 66 -8.05 -29.80 14.92
CA GLY A 66 -8.73 -30.08 13.65
C GLY A 66 -8.35 -29.14 12.53
N ALA A 67 -8.57 -29.59 11.30
CA ALA A 67 -8.45 -28.73 10.14
C ALA A 67 -9.67 -27.79 10.05
N VAL A 68 -9.45 -26.52 9.64
CA VAL A 68 -10.53 -25.53 9.47
C VAL A 68 -10.20 -24.55 8.36
N SER A 69 -11.21 -24.14 7.60
CA SER A 69 -11.14 -23.06 6.61
C SER A 69 -11.92 -21.85 7.11
N ILE A 70 -11.25 -20.73 7.25
CA ILE A 70 -11.85 -19.47 7.73
C ILE A 70 -12.13 -18.58 6.53
N PRO A 71 -13.41 -18.29 6.23
CA PRO A 71 -13.76 -17.36 5.18
C PRO A 71 -13.20 -15.96 5.44
N VAL A 72 -12.72 -15.29 4.38
CA VAL A 72 -12.25 -13.92 4.42
C VAL A 72 -13.04 -13.09 3.39
N THR A 73 -13.53 -11.93 3.84
CA THR A 73 -14.08 -10.90 2.96
C THR A 73 -12.95 -9.98 2.54
N ILE A 74 -12.86 -9.68 1.24
CA ILE A 74 -11.83 -8.82 0.67
C ILE A 74 -12.51 -7.66 -0.03
N GLU A 75 -12.28 -6.45 0.49
CA GLU A 75 -12.66 -5.20 -0.14
C GLU A 75 -11.47 -4.67 -0.92
N ASP A 76 -11.56 -4.80 -2.24
CA ASP A 76 -10.53 -4.31 -3.15
C ASP A 76 -10.83 -2.86 -3.59
N LYS A 77 -9.96 -1.93 -3.18
CA LYS A 77 -10.00 -0.53 -3.60
C LYS A 77 -9.05 -0.22 -4.76
N THR A 78 -8.47 -1.27 -5.36
CA THR A 78 -7.46 -1.15 -6.43
C THR A 78 -8.05 -1.27 -7.85
N GLY A 79 -9.35 -1.50 -7.96
CA GLY A 79 -10.02 -1.71 -9.25
C GLY A 79 -9.82 -3.11 -9.84
N GLY A 80 -9.57 -4.12 -9.01
CA GLY A 80 -9.43 -5.51 -9.42
C GLY A 80 -8.04 -5.89 -9.90
N VAL A 81 -7.04 -5.08 -9.59
CA VAL A 81 -5.64 -5.34 -9.93
C VAL A 81 -5.11 -6.50 -9.08
N PHE A 82 -5.41 -6.50 -7.78
CA PHE A 82 -5.03 -7.55 -6.86
C PHE A 82 -6.09 -8.66 -6.81
N LYS A 83 -5.65 -9.90 -6.93
CA LYS A 83 -6.53 -11.07 -6.91
C LYS A 83 -6.08 -12.05 -5.84
N PRO A 84 -6.91 -12.32 -4.82
CA PRO A 84 -6.61 -13.37 -3.86
C PRO A 84 -6.64 -14.74 -4.55
N ALA A 85 -5.71 -15.60 -4.17
CA ALA A 85 -5.64 -16.96 -4.70
C ALA A 85 -6.88 -17.79 -4.29
N LYS A 86 -7.48 -17.44 -3.15
CA LYS A 86 -8.69 -18.07 -2.58
C LYS A 86 -9.39 -17.09 -1.63
N SER A 87 -10.61 -17.41 -1.21
CA SER A 87 -11.40 -16.61 -0.27
C SER A 87 -11.42 -17.18 1.15
N THR A 88 -10.42 -18.01 1.49
CA THR A 88 -10.31 -18.66 2.81
C THR A 88 -8.87 -18.71 3.28
N PHE A 89 -8.69 -18.65 4.60
CA PHE A 89 -7.48 -19.09 5.26
C PHE A 89 -7.68 -20.54 5.70
N ASP A 90 -6.88 -21.46 5.16
CA ASP A 90 -6.99 -22.88 5.44
C ASP A 90 -5.91 -23.32 6.42
N PHE A 91 -6.32 -23.87 7.54
CA PHE A 91 -5.44 -24.40 8.58
C PHE A 91 -5.54 -25.92 8.57
N ALA A 92 -4.42 -26.62 8.52
CA ALA A 92 -4.37 -28.04 8.81
C ALA A 92 -4.48 -28.27 10.33
N ASP A 93 -4.71 -29.53 10.73
CA ASP A 93 -4.72 -29.91 12.15
C ASP A 93 -3.35 -29.62 12.78
N GLY A 94 -3.36 -28.93 13.90
CA GLY A 94 -2.15 -28.51 14.62
C GLY A 94 -1.51 -27.20 14.12
N GLU A 95 -1.92 -26.67 12.99
CA GLU A 95 -1.38 -25.40 12.46
C GLU A 95 -1.98 -24.19 13.17
N GLY A 96 -1.12 -23.25 13.57
CA GLY A 96 -1.48 -21.96 14.18
C GLY A 96 -1.44 -20.77 13.24
N ILE A 97 -0.90 -20.91 12.03
CA ILE A 97 -0.75 -19.83 11.04
C ILE A 97 -1.19 -20.36 9.68
N ALA A 98 -2.07 -19.62 9.00
CA ALA A 98 -2.44 -19.85 7.61
C ALA A 98 -2.04 -18.67 6.76
N HIS A 99 -1.75 -18.94 5.50
CA HIS A 99 -1.28 -17.95 4.52
C HIS A 99 -2.30 -17.75 3.40
N LEU A 100 -2.49 -16.51 3.00
CA LEU A 100 -3.27 -16.13 1.82
C LEU A 100 -2.37 -15.36 0.86
N ASP A 101 -2.12 -15.93 -0.31
CA ASP A 101 -1.43 -15.24 -1.40
C ASP A 101 -2.42 -14.35 -2.15
N ILE A 102 -2.04 -13.10 -2.37
CA ILE A 102 -2.77 -12.12 -3.17
C ILE A 102 -1.87 -11.76 -4.35
N THR A 103 -2.27 -12.17 -5.54
CA THR A 103 -1.46 -12.03 -6.75
C THR A 103 -1.79 -10.75 -7.52
N TYR A 104 -0.82 -10.28 -8.31
CA TYR A 104 -0.98 -9.21 -9.29
C TYR A 104 -0.31 -9.60 -10.62
N PRO A 105 -0.81 -9.11 -11.80
CA PRO A 105 -0.42 -9.67 -13.09
C PRO A 105 1.02 -9.33 -13.50
N ASP A 106 1.45 -8.09 -13.29
CA ASP A 106 2.78 -7.59 -13.69
C ASP A 106 3.18 -6.43 -12.79
N ILE A 107 4.37 -6.50 -12.20
CA ILE A 107 4.93 -5.43 -11.38
C ILE A 107 5.16 -4.15 -12.20
N ASN A 108 5.41 -4.27 -13.50
CA ASN A 108 5.64 -3.13 -14.38
C ASN A 108 4.37 -2.33 -14.69
N ALA A 109 3.19 -2.88 -14.37
CA ALA A 109 1.92 -2.15 -14.45
C ALA A 109 1.75 -1.14 -13.30
N PHE A 110 2.63 -1.18 -12.29
CA PHE A 110 2.56 -0.30 -11.13
C PHE A 110 3.59 0.82 -11.23
N GLY A 111 3.15 2.03 -10.96
CA GLY A 111 3.99 3.16 -10.60
C GLY A 111 4.38 3.15 -9.11
N GLY A 112 4.66 4.31 -8.57
CA GLY A 112 4.94 4.50 -7.14
C GLY A 112 3.71 4.61 -6.23
N GLU A 113 2.50 4.37 -6.78
CA GLU A 113 1.26 4.50 -6.02
C GLU A 113 1.11 3.39 -4.98
N THR A 114 0.42 3.72 -3.89
CA THR A 114 0.07 2.75 -2.87
C THR A 114 -1.32 2.17 -3.15
N TYR A 115 -1.37 0.86 -3.31
CA TYR A 115 -2.59 0.09 -3.50
C TYR A 115 -3.08 -0.45 -2.16
N LYS A 116 -4.40 -0.42 -1.93
CA LYS A 116 -4.98 -0.84 -0.65
C LYS A 116 -6.06 -1.89 -0.83
N LEU A 117 -6.00 -2.88 0.06
CA LEU A 117 -7.00 -3.93 0.23
C LEU A 117 -7.40 -3.96 1.71
N THR A 118 -8.67 -4.22 1.99
CA THR A 118 -9.11 -4.51 3.35
C THR A 118 -9.56 -5.97 3.41
N LEU A 119 -9.00 -6.72 4.35
CA LEU A 119 -9.39 -8.10 4.64
C LEU A 119 -10.12 -8.14 5.97
N SER A 120 -11.24 -8.87 6.04
CA SER A 120 -11.98 -9.06 7.30
C SER A 120 -12.44 -10.50 7.46
N VAL A 121 -12.50 -10.96 8.72
CA VAL A 121 -13.01 -12.26 9.12
C VAL A 121 -14.21 -12.06 10.05
N ASP A 122 -15.08 -13.08 10.11
CA ASP A 122 -16.29 -13.05 10.94
C ASP A 122 -15.95 -12.92 12.43
N GLU A 123 -16.65 -12.03 13.14
CA GLU A 123 -16.46 -11.77 14.57
C GLU A 123 -16.62 -13.03 15.43
N ASN A 124 -17.47 -13.97 15.03
CA ASN A 124 -17.67 -15.24 15.75
C ASN A 124 -16.45 -16.15 15.71
N GLN A 125 -15.50 -15.91 14.83
CA GLN A 125 -14.25 -16.66 14.70
C GLN A 125 -13.09 -16.00 15.45
N LEU A 126 -13.27 -14.77 15.92
CA LEU A 126 -12.19 -14.01 16.54
C LEU A 126 -11.83 -14.52 17.93
N SER A 127 -10.56 -14.38 18.27
CA SER A 127 -10.11 -14.44 19.66
C SER A 127 -10.64 -13.23 20.44
N PRO A 128 -10.75 -13.27 21.78
CA PRO A 128 -11.36 -12.22 22.60
C PRO A 128 -10.80 -10.81 22.43
N ALA A 129 -9.55 -10.71 22.06
CA ALA A 129 -8.88 -9.43 21.76
C ALA A 129 -8.28 -9.45 20.35
N GLY A 130 -8.85 -10.33 19.49
CA GLY A 130 -8.33 -10.55 18.14
C GLY A 130 -8.62 -9.39 17.21
N ILE A 131 -7.73 -9.19 16.26
CA ILE A 131 -7.87 -8.22 15.19
C ILE A 131 -8.61 -8.90 14.04
N GLY A 132 -9.84 -8.47 13.78
CA GLY A 132 -10.73 -9.05 12.77
C GLY A 132 -10.59 -8.41 11.39
N GLU A 133 -9.93 -7.24 11.31
CA GLU A 133 -9.75 -6.51 10.07
C GLU A 133 -8.31 -6.07 9.92
N MET A 134 -7.78 -6.19 8.69
CA MET A 134 -6.45 -5.74 8.31
C MET A 134 -6.51 -4.95 7.01
N THR A 135 -5.89 -3.77 7.00
CA THR A 135 -5.60 -3.03 5.77
C THR A 135 -4.21 -3.42 5.25
N VAL A 136 -4.18 -4.00 4.07
CA VAL A 136 -2.96 -4.28 3.31
C VAL A 136 -2.66 -3.08 2.42
N SER A 137 -1.46 -2.53 2.55
CA SER A 137 -0.95 -1.49 1.66
C SER A 137 0.25 -2.06 0.90
N ALA A 138 0.20 -2.01 -0.43
CA ALA A 138 1.26 -2.52 -1.29
C ALA A 138 1.75 -1.40 -2.22
N THR A 139 3.05 -1.17 -2.24
CA THR A 139 3.70 -0.15 -3.08
C THR A 139 4.87 -0.80 -3.82
N ARG A 140 5.01 -0.52 -5.11
CA ARG A 140 6.18 -1.00 -5.85
C ARG A 140 7.44 -0.36 -5.26
N LYS A 141 8.44 -1.18 -4.96
CA LYS A 141 9.76 -0.69 -4.57
C LYS A 141 10.42 -0.05 -5.79
N LEU A 142 10.79 1.20 -5.66
CA LEU A 142 11.53 1.97 -6.65
C LEU A 142 12.67 2.69 -5.92
N THR A 143 13.90 2.23 -6.11
CA THR A 143 15.09 2.87 -5.56
C THR A 143 15.64 3.84 -6.60
N PRO A 144 15.48 5.17 -6.42
CA PRO A 144 15.91 6.15 -7.40
C PRO A 144 17.42 6.12 -7.60
N LYS A 145 17.85 6.16 -8.86
CA LYS A 145 19.24 6.28 -9.27
C LYS A 145 19.37 7.50 -10.16
N PHE A 146 20.14 8.48 -9.71
CA PHE A 146 20.36 9.74 -10.42
C PHE A 146 21.03 9.49 -11.79
N VAL A 147 20.47 10.11 -12.83
CA VAL A 147 20.95 10.05 -14.20
C VAL A 147 21.67 11.36 -14.58
N GLY A 148 21.09 12.49 -14.24
CA GLY A 148 21.62 13.81 -14.52
C GLY A 148 20.59 14.90 -14.37
N THR A 149 21.01 16.15 -14.48
CA THR A 149 20.13 17.34 -14.48
C THR A 149 20.06 17.92 -15.88
N GLY A 150 18.85 18.14 -16.37
CA GLY A 150 18.57 18.77 -17.67
C GLY A 150 17.66 19.97 -17.51
N ILE A 151 17.12 20.47 -18.64
CA ILE A 151 16.19 21.60 -18.64
C ILE A 151 14.80 21.08 -19.04
N TYR A 152 13.84 21.26 -18.18
CA TYR A 152 12.42 20.97 -18.44
C TYR A 152 11.70 22.26 -18.85
N TYR A 153 10.86 22.17 -19.87
CA TYR A 153 9.95 23.23 -20.29
C TYR A 153 8.50 22.76 -20.20
N SER A 154 7.64 23.63 -19.77
CA SER A 154 6.19 23.39 -19.72
C SER A 154 5.41 24.49 -20.43
N ASP A 155 4.59 24.12 -21.41
CA ASP A 155 3.60 25.03 -22.01
C ASP A 155 2.55 25.51 -21.01
N TRP A 156 2.26 24.72 -19.98
CA TRP A 156 1.31 25.10 -18.94
C TRP A 156 1.77 26.31 -18.15
N TYR A 157 3.08 26.35 -17.80
CA TYR A 157 3.68 27.44 -17.03
C TYR A 157 4.32 28.51 -17.92
N GLU A 158 4.56 28.18 -19.19
CA GLU A 158 5.34 29.03 -20.15
C GLU A 158 6.75 29.31 -19.59
N GLU A 159 7.35 28.36 -18.88
CA GLU A 159 8.63 28.50 -18.19
C GLU A 159 9.54 27.28 -18.38
N GLU A 160 10.85 27.54 -18.22
CA GLU A 160 11.88 26.49 -18.15
C GLU A 160 12.52 26.47 -16.76
N TRP A 161 12.93 25.25 -16.32
CA TRP A 161 13.67 25.08 -15.07
C TRP A 161 14.63 23.89 -15.15
N GLU A 162 15.64 23.90 -14.27
CA GLU A 162 16.48 22.72 -14.06
C GLU A 162 15.67 21.60 -13.43
N GLN A 163 15.74 20.41 -14.02
CA GLN A 163 15.02 19.24 -13.57
C GLN A 163 15.95 18.05 -13.51
N ASP A 164 15.97 17.36 -12.39
CA ASP A 164 16.70 16.11 -12.23
C ASP A 164 15.95 14.98 -12.92
N LEU A 165 16.71 14.11 -13.57
CA LEU A 165 16.25 12.86 -14.15
C LEU A 165 16.81 11.69 -13.31
N TYR A 166 15.95 10.78 -12.94
CA TYR A 166 16.32 9.53 -12.29
C TYR A 166 15.82 8.35 -13.10
N THR A 167 16.49 7.21 -12.95
CA THR A 167 15.97 5.87 -13.23
C THR A 167 15.80 5.13 -11.91
N THR A 168 15.48 3.83 -11.93
CA THR A 168 15.38 3.02 -10.71
C THR A 168 16.23 1.77 -10.82
N GLU A 169 16.73 1.28 -9.67
CA GLU A 169 17.53 0.05 -9.65
C GLU A 169 16.72 -1.18 -10.05
N GLU A 170 15.45 -1.24 -9.62
CA GLU A 170 14.54 -2.35 -9.86
C GLU A 170 13.91 -2.34 -11.26
N ALA A 171 13.89 -1.18 -11.93
CA ALA A 171 13.34 -1.00 -13.27
C ALA A 171 14.19 0.02 -14.05
N PRO A 172 15.33 -0.41 -14.65
CA PRO A 172 16.25 0.51 -15.33
C PRO A 172 15.64 1.28 -16.52
N ASP A 173 14.57 0.76 -17.10
CA ASP A 173 13.84 1.40 -18.19
C ASP A 173 12.75 2.38 -17.71
N LEU A 174 12.49 2.45 -16.40
CA LEU A 174 11.60 3.42 -15.80
C LEU A 174 12.38 4.67 -15.42
N TYR A 175 11.95 5.79 -15.94
CA TYR A 175 12.52 7.11 -15.67
C TYR A 175 11.52 7.99 -14.93
N LEU A 176 12.02 8.87 -14.09
CA LEU A 176 11.19 9.79 -13.32
C LEU A 176 11.82 11.18 -13.21
N PHE A 177 10.97 12.18 -13.21
CA PHE A 177 11.27 13.55 -12.86
C PHE A 177 10.67 13.83 -11.48
N PRO A 178 11.47 13.82 -10.41
CA PRO A 178 10.93 14.06 -9.06
C PRO A 178 10.44 15.49 -8.93
N ASP A 179 9.33 15.66 -8.19
CA ASP A 179 8.77 16.97 -7.88
C ASP A 179 8.57 17.86 -9.13
N CYS A 180 8.25 17.29 -10.29
CA CYS A 180 8.37 17.96 -11.60
C CYS A 180 7.60 19.27 -11.70
N TRP A 181 6.29 19.24 -11.49
CA TRP A 181 5.46 20.45 -11.48
C TRP A 181 5.17 20.92 -10.07
N VAL A 182 4.95 19.99 -9.16
CA VAL A 182 4.55 20.27 -7.79
C VAL A 182 5.28 19.30 -6.86
N ARG A 183 5.81 19.82 -5.80
CA ARG A 183 6.51 19.04 -4.78
C ARG A 183 5.64 17.87 -4.29
N GLY A 184 6.22 16.66 -4.28
CA GLY A 184 5.56 15.43 -3.91
C GLY A 184 4.82 14.75 -5.06
N THR A 185 5.00 15.22 -6.31
CA THR A 185 4.43 14.57 -7.51
C THR A 185 5.51 14.38 -8.55
N ASP A 186 5.82 13.12 -8.81
CA ASP A 186 6.80 12.72 -9.81
C ASP A 186 6.13 12.45 -11.14
N PHE A 187 6.77 12.85 -12.24
CA PHE A 187 6.37 12.42 -13.58
C PHE A 187 7.19 11.20 -13.97
N MET A 188 6.53 10.16 -14.49
CA MET A 188 7.17 8.90 -14.82
C MET A 188 6.85 8.43 -16.23
N PHE A 189 7.86 7.83 -16.88
CA PHE A 189 7.71 7.19 -18.18
C PHE A 189 8.63 5.99 -18.30
N ASN A 190 8.28 5.04 -19.17
CA ASN A 190 9.11 3.89 -19.48
C ASN A 190 9.78 4.06 -20.85
N MET A 191 11.01 3.60 -21.00
CA MET A 191 11.65 3.42 -22.30
C MET A 191 11.30 2.03 -22.84
N VAL A 192 10.57 1.97 -23.95
CA VAL A 192 10.15 0.71 -24.59
C VAL A 192 10.61 0.70 -26.04
N GLY A 193 11.59 -0.15 -26.35
CA GLY A 193 12.14 -0.21 -27.72
C GLY A 193 12.73 1.10 -28.22
N GLY A 194 13.36 1.88 -27.34
CA GLY A 194 13.97 3.18 -27.63
C GLY A 194 12.96 4.32 -27.77
N LYS A 195 11.72 4.15 -27.31
CA LYS A 195 10.69 5.19 -27.30
C LYS A 195 10.20 5.44 -25.87
N PRO A 196 9.99 6.71 -25.49
CA PRO A 196 9.35 7.03 -24.22
C PRO A 196 7.86 6.68 -24.27
N VAL A 197 7.38 5.97 -23.26
CA VAL A 197 5.98 5.57 -23.10
C VAL A 197 5.48 6.05 -21.75
N TRP A 198 4.56 6.98 -21.79
CA TRP A 198 3.93 7.58 -20.62
C TRP A 198 2.62 6.88 -20.30
N PRO A 199 2.09 6.98 -19.06
CA PRO A 199 0.68 6.70 -18.80
C PRO A 199 -0.20 7.53 -19.74
N ALA A 200 -1.28 6.95 -20.27
CA ALA A 200 -2.17 7.64 -21.21
C ALA A 200 -2.75 8.94 -20.62
N ASP A 201 -3.01 8.91 -19.32
CA ASP A 201 -3.47 10.04 -18.51
C ASP A 201 -2.74 10.03 -17.16
N PHE A 202 -2.31 11.19 -16.66
CA PHE A 202 -1.74 11.30 -15.34
C PHE A 202 -2.03 12.66 -14.69
N PHE A 203 -2.06 12.66 -13.35
CA PHE A 203 -2.22 13.86 -12.54
C PHE A 203 -0.89 14.58 -12.41
N THR A 204 -0.88 15.89 -12.64
CA THR A 204 0.32 16.74 -12.61
C THR A 204 0.76 17.16 -11.21
N GLY A 205 -0.02 16.84 -10.17
CA GLY A 205 0.15 17.40 -8.82
C GLY A 205 -0.51 18.77 -8.65
N TYR A 206 -0.70 19.52 -9.75
CA TYR A 206 -1.26 20.86 -9.69
C TYR A 206 -2.79 20.86 -9.52
N VAL A 207 -3.27 21.66 -8.59
CA VAL A 207 -4.69 21.85 -8.32
C VAL A 207 -5.06 23.30 -8.63
N HIS A 208 -5.75 23.51 -9.74
CA HIS A 208 -6.25 24.82 -10.13
C HIS A 208 -7.31 25.29 -9.13
N SER A 209 -7.22 26.52 -8.65
CA SER A 209 -8.05 27.06 -7.56
C SER A 209 -9.55 26.99 -7.84
N THR A 210 -9.96 27.09 -9.10
CA THR A 210 -11.37 27.10 -9.53
C THR A 210 -11.81 25.74 -10.08
N TYR A 211 -10.94 25.04 -10.81
CA TYR A 211 -11.32 23.88 -11.62
C TYR A 211 -10.84 22.54 -11.07
N GLY A 212 -10.03 22.55 -9.99
CA GLY A 212 -9.55 21.34 -9.33
C GLY A 212 -8.31 20.73 -9.98
N LYS A 213 -8.17 19.41 -9.86
CA LYS A 213 -6.98 18.68 -10.30
C LYS A 213 -6.76 18.80 -11.79
N VAL A 214 -5.55 19.24 -12.20
CA VAL A 214 -5.12 19.31 -13.59
C VAL A 214 -4.41 18.01 -13.95
N ASN A 215 -4.86 17.39 -15.03
CA ASN A 215 -4.28 16.18 -15.58
C ASN A 215 -3.76 16.43 -16.98
N ILE A 216 -2.78 15.65 -17.38
CA ILE A 216 -2.30 15.56 -18.77
C ILE A 216 -2.90 14.32 -19.42
N ARG A 217 -3.49 14.47 -20.61
CA ARG A 217 -3.69 13.40 -21.56
C ARG A 217 -2.55 13.42 -22.56
N VAL A 218 -1.84 12.31 -22.62
CA VAL A 218 -0.67 12.16 -23.48
C VAL A 218 -1.10 11.97 -24.93
N GLY A 219 -0.44 12.69 -25.83
CA GLY A 219 -0.46 12.49 -27.26
C GLY A 219 0.70 11.60 -27.70
N GLU A 220 1.59 12.12 -28.54
CA GLU A 220 2.80 11.43 -28.92
C GLU A 220 3.97 11.79 -27.99
N SER A 221 4.94 10.88 -27.88
CA SER A 221 6.19 11.15 -27.20
C SER A 221 7.37 10.53 -27.95
N TYR A 222 8.46 11.27 -28.04
CA TYR A 222 9.64 10.87 -28.79
C TYR A 222 10.89 11.58 -28.29
N ILE A 223 12.06 11.04 -28.67
CA ILE A 223 13.35 11.70 -28.45
C ILE A 223 13.92 12.12 -29.79
N LYS A 224 14.35 13.37 -29.89
CA LYS A 224 14.99 13.93 -31.08
C LYS A 224 16.06 14.94 -30.68
N ASP A 225 17.25 14.79 -31.24
CA ASP A 225 18.38 15.71 -31.07
C ASP A 225 18.73 16.02 -29.61
N GLY A 226 18.65 14.96 -28.73
CA GLY A 226 18.92 15.08 -27.30
C GLY A 226 17.80 15.72 -26.49
N VAL A 227 16.61 15.83 -27.06
CA VAL A 227 15.43 16.37 -26.37
C VAL A 227 14.32 15.32 -26.34
N LEU A 228 13.80 15.07 -25.16
CA LEU A 228 12.59 14.27 -24.92
C LEU A 228 11.38 15.18 -25.06
N TYR A 229 10.49 14.85 -25.97
CA TYR A 229 9.23 15.57 -26.22
C TYR A 229 8.05 14.75 -25.72
N LEU A 230 7.12 15.44 -25.07
CA LEU A 230 5.80 14.95 -24.69
C LEU A 230 4.75 15.88 -25.28
N GLU A 231 4.14 15.49 -26.40
CA GLU A 231 2.99 16.18 -26.94
C GLU A 231 1.78 15.92 -26.05
N VAL A 232 1.24 16.98 -25.48
CA VAL A 232 0.05 16.94 -24.64
C VAL A 232 -1.17 17.06 -25.54
N ALA A 233 -1.96 15.99 -25.67
CA ALA A 233 -3.20 16.05 -26.42
C ALA A 233 -4.16 17.08 -25.80
N HIS A 234 -4.25 17.11 -24.48
CA HIS A 234 -4.85 18.23 -23.73
C HIS A 234 -4.51 18.17 -22.24
N TYR A 235 -4.38 19.35 -21.65
CA TYR A 235 -4.49 19.54 -20.22
C TYR A 235 -5.97 19.58 -19.85
N TYR A 236 -6.38 18.84 -18.82
CA TYR A 236 -7.80 18.76 -18.50
C TYR A 236 -8.07 18.65 -16.99
N VAL A 237 -9.29 19.02 -16.65
CA VAL A 237 -9.89 18.92 -15.33
C VAL A 237 -11.24 18.21 -15.45
N SER A 238 -11.89 17.86 -14.33
CA SER A 238 -13.22 17.21 -14.37
C SER A 238 -14.28 18.02 -15.15
N ALA A 239 -14.15 19.35 -15.19
CA ALA A 239 -15.08 20.25 -15.82
C ALA A 239 -14.80 20.53 -17.32
N GLY A 240 -13.65 20.12 -17.87
CA GLY A 240 -13.30 20.38 -19.26
C GLY A 240 -11.81 20.34 -19.56
N SER A 241 -11.44 20.90 -20.71
CA SER A 241 -10.08 20.90 -21.23
C SER A 241 -9.58 22.34 -21.45
N PHE A 242 -8.29 22.55 -21.21
CA PHE A 242 -7.57 23.80 -21.50
C PHE A 242 -6.89 23.78 -22.88
N GLY A 243 -6.97 22.65 -23.59
CA GLY A 243 -6.37 22.51 -24.92
C GLY A 243 -5.07 21.71 -24.93
N PRO A 244 -4.46 21.55 -26.12
CA PRO A 244 -3.20 20.86 -26.30
C PRO A 244 -2.02 21.71 -25.81
N GLY A 245 -0.86 21.07 -25.66
CA GLY A 245 0.39 21.75 -25.35
C GLY A 245 1.59 20.85 -25.60
N LEU A 246 2.75 21.34 -25.24
CA LEU A 246 4.04 20.67 -25.38
C LEU A 246 4.82 20.76 -24.07
N GLU A 247 5.25 19.61 -23.59
CA GLU A 247 6.27 19.50 -22.57
C GLU A 247 7.54 18.97 -23.21
N TYR A 248 8.71 19.49 -22.85
CA TYR A 248 9.95 18.88 -23.31
C TYR A 248 11.02 18.91 -22.22
N PHE A 249 11.99 18.01 -22.37
CA PHE A 249 13.13 17.95 -21.49
C PHE A 249 14.41 17.79 -22.30
N VAL A 250 15.30 18.78 -22.19
CA VAL A 250 16.64 18.71 -22.77
C VAL A 250 17.47 17.75 -21.90
N LEU A 251 17.88 16.63 -22.49
CA LEU A 251 18.64 15.61 -21.79
C LEU A 251 19.96 16.15 -21.24
N PRO A 252 20.43 15.67 -20.08
CA PRO A 252 21.75 16.00 -19.58
C PRO A 252 22.86 15.62 -20.56
N GLU A 253 23.96 16.34 -20.55
CA GLU A 253 25.09 16.07 -21.45
C GLU A 253 25.61 14.64 -21.30
N GLY A 254 25.75 13.93 -22.43
CA GLY A 254 26.21 12.54 -22.46
C GLY A 254 25.16 11.49 -22.14
N VAL A 255 23.93 11.87 -21.81
CA VAL A 255 22.82 10.96 -21.56
C VAL A 255 22.11 10.63 -22.88
N ASN A 256 21.98 9.34 -23.16
CA ASN A 256 21.18 8.78 -24.24
C ASN A 256 20.18 7.80 -23.64
N LEU A 257 18.90 8.03 -23.88
CA LEU A 257 17.81 7.16 -23.41
C LEU A 257 17.41 6.14 -24.48
#